data_22316a43d6d2d340f776dcbff2af21e1
#
_entry.id   22316a43d6d2d340f776dcbff2af21e1
#
_cell.length_a   1.000
_cell.length_b   1.000
_cell.length_c   1.000
_cell.angle_alpha   90.00
_cell.angle_beta   90.00
_cell.angle_gamma   90.00
#
_symmetry.space_group_name_H-M   'P 1'
#
loop_
_entity.id
_entity.type
_entity.pdbx_description
1 polymer ?
#
loop_
_entity_poly.entity_id
_entity_poly.type
_entity_poly.pdbx_seq_one_letter_code
_entity_poly.pdbx_strand_id
1 'polypeptide(L)'
;DNISAEFVTTMLRAGRGSREGLQLPKESQKLAYDALESGKVKILISDGQNQGTMKGFGDTRDNIPAIIELSQSGVLSLSDAVATMTCNPAALIGNRTANNWWTDKIGHLGVGALANVTVVDMDDKLATYTIVNGEIVSFENRAVRRNCGAGGWISKFGMVRKTGVGELVMFSYQK
;
A
#
# COMPACT_ATOMS: atom_id res chain seq x y z
N ASP A 1 14.53 23.07 11.39
CA ASP A 1 14.92 21.66 11.53
C ASP A 1 14.13 20.83 10.53
N ASN A 2 14.86 20.11 9.68
CA ASN A 2 14.27 19.41 8.53
C ASN A 2 14.02 17.94 8.86
N ILE A 3 13.28 17.69 9.95
CA ILE A 3 12.93 16.36 10.42
C ILE A 3 11.55 15.99 9.84
N SER A 4 11.44 14.81 9.22
CA SER A 4 10.17 14.20 8.83
C SER A 4 9.81 13.11 9.82
N ALA A 5 8.57 13.10 10.26
CA ALA A 5 8.03 12.04 11.10
C ALA A 5 7.11 11.15 10.25
N GLU A 6 7.10 9.86 10.56
CA GLU A 6 6.24 8.86 9.95
C GLU A 6 5.59 7.99 11.01
N PHE A 7 4.43 7.44 10.69
CA PHE A 7 3.76 6.45 11.55
C PHE A 7 3.61 5.11 10.84
N VAL A 8 3.68 4.05 11.62
CA VAL A 8 3.39 2.69 11.18
C VAL A 8 1.88 2.48 11.13
N THR A 9 1.36 1.94 10.04
CA THR A 9 -0.08 1.72 9.84
C THR A 9 -0.74 0.90 10.93
N THR A 10 -0.05 -0.10 11.46
CA THR A 10 -0.55 -0.92 12.57
C THR A 10 -0.84 -0.10 13.82
N MET A 11 -0.09 0.97 14.07
CA MET A 11 -0.29 1.86 15.23
C MET A 11 -1.54 2.72 15.11
N LEU A 12 -2.09 2.88 13.93
CA LEU A 12 -3.28 3.68 13.68
C LEU A 12 -4.58 2.89 13.88
N ARG A 13 -4.50 1.57 13.91
CA ARG A 13 -5.68 0.71 13.94
C ARG A 13 -5.97 0.23 15.36
N ALA A 14 -7.10 0.66 15.90
CA ALA A 14 -7.55 0.25 17.24
C ALA A 14 -7.68 -1.28 17.33
N GLY A 15 -7.15 -1.85 18.41
CA GLY A 15 -7.20 -3.29 18.66
C GLY A 15 -6.25 -4.13 17.79
N ARG A 16 -5.49 -3.47 16.89
CA ARG A 16 -4.39 -4.13 16.17
C ARG A 16 -3.11 -3.96 16.97
N GLY A 17 -2.46 -5.03 17.20
CA GLY A 17 -1.15 -5.07 17.84
C GLY A 17 -0.24 -6.01 17.07
N SER A 18 0.94 -6.24 17.59
CA SER A 18 1.81 -7.30 17.07
C SER A 18 1.06 -8.63 17.07
N ARG A 19 1.50 -9.57 16.25
CA ARG A 19 0.93 -10.94 16.21
C ARG A 19 0.91 -11.64 17.57
N GLU A 20 1.53 -11.08 18.59
CA GLU A 20 1.59 -11.59 19.95
C GLU A 20 0.51 -11.02 20.88
N GLY A 21 -0.46 -10.28 20.35
CA GLY A 21 -1.60 -9.78 21.13
C GLY A 21 -1.33 -8.49 21.89
N LEU A 22 -0.23 -7.80 21.63
CA LEU A 22 -0.02 -6.44 22.13
C LEU A 22 -1.04 -5.52 21.45
N GLN A 23 -1.98 -5.03 22.24
CA GLN A 23 -2.90 -3.99 21.80
C GLN A 23 -2.32 -2.63 22.11
N LEU A 24 -2.34 -1.74 21.11
CA LEU A 24 -1.95 -0.35 21.33
C LEU A 24 -3.08 0.36 22.11
N PRO A 25 -2.72 1.18 23.11
CA PRO A 25 -3.68 1.98 23.82
C PRO A 25 -4.49 2.90 22.88
N LYS A 26 -5.78 3.08 23.15
CA LYS A 26 -6.62 4.00 22.38
C LYS A 26 -6.11 5.44 22.40
N GLU A 27 -5.45 5.82 23.47
CA GLU A 27 -4.81 7.12 23.64
C GLU A 27 -3.68 7.33 22.61
N SER A 28 -2.90 6.30 22.34
CA SER A 28 -1.85 6.35 21.30
C SER A 28 -2.44 6.52 19.91
N GLN A 29 -3.55 5.85 19.61
CA GLN A 29 -4.26 6.03 18.35
C GLN A 29 -4.77 7.46 18.20
N LYS A 30 -5.36 8.03 19.26
CA LYS A 30 -5.86 9.40 19.25
C LYS A 30 -4.72 10.39 18.98
N LEU A 31 -3.60 10.27 19.67
CA LEU A 31 -2.44 11.15 19.47
C LEU A 31 -1.89 11.05 18.04
N ALA A 32 -1.90 9.85 17.45
CA ALA A 32 -1.51 9.65 16.06
C ALA A 32 -2.48 10.32 15.09
N TYR A 33 -3.78 10.23 15.34
CA TYR A 33 -4.82 10.91 14.54
C TYR A 33 -4.67 12.44 14.63
N ASP A 34 -4.52 12.99 15.83
CA ASP A 34 -4.30 14.43 16.05
C ASP A 34 -3.04 14.93 15.31
N ALA A 35 -1.99 14.12 15.25
CA ALA A 35 -0.76 14.46 14.54
C ALA A 35 -0.92 14.41 13.00
N LEU A 36 -1.71 13.50 12.47
CA LEU A 36 -2.04 13.42 11.05
C LEU A 36 -2.96 14.58 10.65
N GLU A 37 -4.04 14.82 11.39
CA GLU A 37 -4.99 15.89 11.12
C GLU A 37 -4.32 17.28 11.16
N SER A 38 -3.43 17.50 12.12
CA SER A 38 -2.65 18.74 12.23
C SER A 38 -1.53 18.87 11.19
N GLY A 39 -1.28 17.86 10.37
CA GLY A 39 -0.23 17.85 9.35
C GLY A 39 1.20 17.76 9.92
N LYS A 40 1.37 17.46 11.21
CA LYS A 40 2.68 17.20 11.83
C LYS A 40 3.32 15.93 11.30
N VAL A 41 2.50 14.93 11.00
CA VAL A 41 2.91 13.69 10.33
C VAL A 41 2.17 13.60 9.00
N LYS A 42 2.91 13.34 7.93
CA LYS A 42 2.37 13.30 6.56
C LYS A 42 2.67 11.99 5.84
N ILE A 43 3.38 11.07 6.48
CA ILE A 43 3.82 9.82 5.85
C ILE A 43 3.41 8.66 6.74
N LEU A 44 2.86 7.64 6.10
CA LEU A 44 2.56 6.36 6.69
C LEU A 44 3.43 5.28 6.03
N ILE A 45 3.88 4.34 6.85
CA ILE A 45 4.68 3.20 6.42
C ILE A 45 4.09 1.91 6.97
N SER A 46 4.42 0.79 6.34
CA SER A 46 4.00 -0.52 6.85
C SER A 46 4.90 -1.04 7.96
N ASP A 47 6.17 -0.67 7.94
CA ASP A 47 7.22 -1.33 8.75
C ASP A 47 7.11 -2.87 8.67
N GLY A 48 6.75 -3.36 7.48
CA GLY A 48 6.50 -4.78 7.24
C GLY A 48 7.78 -5.58 7.35
N GLN A 49 7.80 -6.54 8.27
CA GLN A 49 8.93 -7.41 8.50
C GLN A 49 8.74 -8.76 7.82
N ASN A 50 9.86 -9.36 7.42
CA ASN A 50 9.87 -10.71 6.90
C ASN A 50 9.40 -11.71 7.98
N GLN A 51 8.56 -12.67 7.59
CA GLN A 51 7.98 -13.66 8.50
C GLN A 51 9.01 -14.51 9.27
N GLY A 52 10.27 -14.53 8.84
CA GLY A 52 11.36 -15.26 9.50
C GLY A 52 12.09 -14.48 10.57
N THR A 53 11.82 -13.20 10.78
CA THR A 53 12.47 -12.35 11.77
C THR A 53 11.54 -12.06 12.95
N MET A 54 12.08 -11.43 13.99
CA MET A 54 11.32 -11.06 15.18
C MET A 54 10.02 -10.34 14.79
N LYS A 55 8.94 -10.71 15.44
CA LYS A 55 7.61 -10.16 15.23
C LYS A 55 7.60 -8.67 15.56
N GLY A 56 7.51 -7.84 14.53
CA GLY A 56 7.44 -6.39 14.66
C GLY A 56 6.00 -5.87 14.59
N PHE A 57 5.86 -4.58 14.76
CA PHE A 57 4.57 -3.88 14.72
C PHE A 57 4.02 -3.68 13.31
N GLY A 58 4.76 -4.03 12.26
CA GLY A 58 4.40 -3.72 10.88
C GLY A 58 3.83 -4.89 10.11
N ASP A 59 2.80 -4.62 9.33
CA ASP A 59 2.24 -5.56 8.35
C ASP A 59 1.76 -4.77 7.12
N THR A 60 2.28 -5.12 5.95
CA THR A 60 1.85 -4.50 4.68
C THR A 60 0.35 -4.68 4.40
N ARG A 61 -0.29 -5.70 4.98
CA ARG A 61 -1.74 -5.91 4.90
C ARG A 61 -2.55 -4.84 5.61
N ASP A 62 -1.95 -4.07 6.51
CA ASP A 62 -2.61 -2.98 7.21
C ASP A 62 -2.64 -1.66 6.42
N ASN A 63 -1.90 -1.54 5.32
CA ASN A 63 -1.78 -0.29 4.56
C ASN A 63 -3.13 0.20 4.02
N ILE A 64 -3.82 -0.63 3.24
CA ILE A 64 -5.11 -0.25 2.64
C ILE A 64 -6.19 -0.06 3.71
N PRO A 65 -6.41 -0.99 4.65
CA PRO A 65 -7.35 -0.76 5.73
C PRO A 65 -7.08 0.52 6.54
N ALA A 66 -5.82 0.85 6.83
CA ALA A 66 -5.48 2.07 7.56
C ALA A 66 -5.89 3.35 6.81
N ILE A 67 -5.61 3.42 5.50
CA ILE A 67 -6.03 4.54 4.64
C ILE A 67 -7.56 4.70 4.65
N ILE A 68 -8.28 3.60 4.49
CA ILE A 68 -9.75 3.63 4.45
C ILE A 68 -10.31 4.03 5.81
N GLU A 69 -9.80 3.48 6.90
CA GLU A 69 -10.23 3.79 8.27
C GLU A 69 -9.97 5.27 8.64
N LEU A 70 -8.82 5.83 8.24
CA LEU A 70 -8.53 7.26 8.41
C LEU A 70 -9.55 8.16 7.70
N SER A 71 -9.94 7.77 6.48
CA SER A 71 -10.96 8.51 5.73
C SER A 71 -12.35 8.35 6.33
N GLN A 72 -12.74 7.13 6.69
CA GLN A 72 -14.05 6.85 7.28
C GLN A 72 -14.23 7.50 8.67
N SER A 73 -13.15 7.64 9.43
CA SER A 73 -13.18 8.35 10.73
C SER A 73 -13.18 9.87 10.61
N GLY A 74 -13.02 10.41 9.40
CA GLY A 74 -12.99 11.86 9.16
C GLY A 74 -11.67 12.55 9.54
N VAL A 75 -10.64 11.79 9.90
CA VAL A 75 -9.31 12.34 10.25
C VAL A 75 -8.65 12.97 9.02
N LEU A 76 -8.76 12.31 7.87
CA LEU A 76 -8.25 12.80 6.58
C LEU A 76 -9.30 12.60 5.50
N SER A 77 -9.26 13.42 4.45
CA SER A 77 -9.96 13.07 3.21
C SER A 77 -9.38 11.79 2.61
N LEU A 78 -10.13 11.07 1.79
CA LEU A 78 -9.60 9.86 1.12
C LEU A 78 -8.33 10.19 0.30
N SER A 79 -8.34 11.33 -0.39
CA SER A 79 -7.19 11.79 -1.17
C SER A 79 -5.96 12.03 -0.29
N ASP A 80 -6.15 12.72 0.85
CA ASP A 80 -5.04 13.00 1.76
C ASP A 80 -4.54 11.73 2.45
N ALA A 81 -5.43 10.81 2.80
CA ALA A 81 -5.05 9.50 3.35
C ALA A 81 -4.22 8.69 2.35
N VAL A 82 -4.62 8.65 1.09
CA VAL A 82 -3.82 8.02 0.01
C VAL A 82 -2.48 8.73 -0.17
N ALA A 83 -2.46 10.06 -0.12
CA ALA A 83 -1.26 10.87 -0.27
C ALA A 83 -0.17 10.51 0.76
N THR A 84 -0.55 10.07 1.96
CA THR A 84 0.40 9.67 3.01
C THR A 84 1.32 8.53 2.58
N MET A 85 0.90 7.68 1.66
CA MET A 85 1.68 6.53 1.16
C MET A 85 2.10 6.66 -0.30
N THR A 86 1.76 7.77 -0.95
CA THR A 86 2.03 7.95 -2.39
C THR A 86 2.81 9.24 -2.65
N CYS A 87 2.15 10.37 -2.88
CA CYS A 87 2.81 11.60 -3.26
C CYS A 87 3.65 12.23 -2.13
N ASN A 88 3.26 12.08 -0.86
CA ASN A 88 4.02 12.67 0.24
C ASN A 88 5.43 12.04 0.40
N PRO A 89 5.59 10.70 0.43
CA PRO A 89 6.92 10.10 0.43
C PRO A 89 7.71 10.41 -0.85
N ALA A 90 7.05 10.46 -2.03
CA ALA A 90 7.72 10.85 -3.27
C ALA A 90 8.26 12.29 -3.20
N ALA A 91 7.47 13.23 -2.66
CA ALA A 91 7.89 14.60 -2.46
C ALA A 91 9.04 14.72 -1.44
N LEU A 92 8.98 13.96 -0.34
CA LEU A 92 10.06 13.93 0.63
C LEU A 92 11.39 13.49 0.01
N ILE A 93 11.37 12.39 -0.74
CA ILE A 93 12.58 11.87 -1.39
C ILE A 93 13.06 12.85 -2.46
N GLY A 94 12.15 13.36 -3.30
CA GLY A 94 12.48 14.35 -4.33
C GLY A 94 13.17 15.58 -3.76
N ASN A 95 12.63 16.15 -2.69
CA ASN A 95 13.21 17.30 -2.01
C ASN A 95 14.58 16.99 -1.37
N ARG A 96 14.72 15.82 -0.73
CA ARG A 96 15.96 15.40 -0.07
C ARG A 96 17.09 15.10 -1.06
N THR A 97 16.74 14.59 -2.22
CA THR A 97 17.71 14.21 -3.26
C THR A 97 17.88 15.28 -4.34
N ALA A 98 17.14 16.38 -4.25
CA ALA A 98 17.04 17.42 -5.30
C ALA A 98 16.75 16.80 -6.68
N ASN A 99 15.88 15.79 -6.73
CA ASN A 99 15.55 15.06 -7.94
C ASN A 99 14.03 15.00 -8.16
N ASN A 100 13.56 15.79 -9.11
CA ASN A 100 12.14 15.89 -9.46
C ASN A 100 11.56 14.63 -10.09
N TRP A 101 12.41 13.67 -10.50
CA TRP A 101 11.94 12.41 -11.06
C TRP A 101 10.93 11.73 -10.11
N TRP A 102 11.14 11.83 -8.81
CA TRP A 102 10.26 11.21 -7.81
C TRP A 102 8.84 11.79 -7.84
N THR A 103 8.72 13.11 -7.93
CA THR A 103 7.42 13.79 -8.00
C THR A 103 6.79 13.73 -9.38
N ASP A 104 7.60 13.69 -10.45
CA ASP A 104 7.11 13.65 -11.82
C ASP A 104 6.65 12.26 -12.26
N LYS A 105 7.18 11.21 -11.62
CA LYS A 105 6.94 9.82 -12.04
C LYS A 105 6.15 8.99 -11.06
N ILE A 106 6.10 9.35 -9.79
CA ILE A 106 5.54 8.51 -8.72
C ILE A 106 4.56 9.31 -7.86
N GLY A 107 3.57 8.62 -7.31
CA GLY A 107 2.64 9.15 -6.31
C GLY A 107 1.42 9.85 -6.88
N HIS A 108 1.22 9.84 -8.19
CA HIS A 108 0.05 10.41 -8.85
C HIS A 108 -0.34 9.62 -10.12
N LEU A 109 -1.55 9.87 -10.62
CA LEU A 109 -2.08 9.25 -11.84
C LEU A 109 -2.06 10.20 -13.06
N GLY A 110 -1.28 11.27 -12.99
CA GLY A 110 -1.17 12.24 -14.07
C GLY A 110 -0.42 11.72 -15.30
N VAL A 111 -0.60 12.41 -16.43
CA VAL A 111 0.11 12.09 -17.66
C VAL A 111 1.62 12.16 -17.46
N GLY A 112 2.33 11.13 -17.87
CA GLY A 112 3.79 11.02 -17.74
C GLY A 112 4.26 10.31 -16.47
N ALA A 113 3.38 10.02 -15.53
CA ALA A 113 3.69 9.17 -14.38
C ALA A 113 3.91 7.70 -14.80
N LEU A 114 4.59 6.95 -13.96
CA LEU A 114 4.66 5.49 -14.11
C LEU A 114 3.27 4.88 -13.94
N ALA A 115 2.95 3.90 -14.76
CA ALA A 115 1.66 3.20 -14.69
C ALA A 115 1.63 2.22 -13.50
N ASN A 116 1.74 2.78 -12.29
CA ASN A 116 1.62 2.07 -11.01
C ASN A 116 0.26 2.42 -10.40
N VAL A 117 -0.66 1.46 -10.40
CA VAL A 117 -2.04 1.68 -9.98
C VAL A 117 -2.48 0.56 -9.05
N THR A 118 -3.12 0.93 -7.95
CA THR A 118 -3.82 -0.02 -7.09
C THR A 118 -5.31 0.31 -7.13
N VAL A 119 -6.12 -0.67 -7.50
CA VAL A 119 -7.58 -0.59 -7.43
C VAL A 119 -8.01 -1.25 -6.13
N VAL A 120 -8.80 -0.53 -5.35
CA VAL A 120 -9.17 -0.94 -3.99
C VAL A 120 -10.69 -1.18 -3.93
N ASP A 121 -11.08 -2.29 -3.35
CA ASP A 121 -12.43 -2.50 -2.86
C ASP A 121 -12.56 -1.83 -1.50
N MET A 122 -13.49 -0.86 -1.40
CA MET A 122 -13.66 -0.05 -0.20
C MET A 122 -14.40 -0.80 0.91
N ASP A 123 -15.24 -1.75 0.56
CA ASP A 123 -16.03 -2.53 1.51
C ASP A 123 -15.16 -3.63 2.14
N ASP A 124 -14.47 -4.39 1.29
CA ASP A 124 -13.55 -5.44 1.73
C ASP A 124 -12.20 -4.90 2.23
N LYS A 125 -11.91 -3.62 1.96
CA LYS A 125 -10.63 -2.95 2.29
C LYS A 125 -9.41 -3.68 1.76
N LEU A 126 -9.51 -4.14 0.52
CA LEU A 126 -8.48 -4.96 -0.13
C LEU A 126 -8.16 -4.43 -1.53
N ALA A 127 -6.92 -4.70 -1.98
CA ALA A 127 -6.56 -4.45 -3.38
C ALA A 127 -7.18 -5.51 -4.28
N THR A 128 -8.03 -5.10 -5.23
CA THR A 128 -8.54 -6.00 -6.28
C THR A 128 -7.54 -6.14 -7.42
N TYR A 129 -6.87 -5.06 -7.77
CA TYR A 129 -5.78 -5.06 -8.76
C TYR A 129 -4.58 -4.30 -8.22
N THR A 130 -3.39 -4.81 -8.49
CA THR A 130 -2.14 -4.06 -8.39
C THR A 130 -1.41 -4.12 -9.72
N ILE A 131 -1.13 -2.96 -10.27
CA ILE A 131 -0.48 -2.76 -11.56
C ILE A 131 0.86 -2.07 -11.28
N VAL A 132 1.93 -2.60 -11.82
CA VAL A 132 3.27 -2.02 -11.71
C VAL A 132 3.86 -1.87 -13.12
N ASN A 133 4.26 -0.65 -13.48
CA ASN A 133 4.75 -0.32 -14.82
C ASN A 133 3.81 -0.78 -15.96
N GLY A 134 2.49 -0.65 -15.73
CA GLY A 134 1.47 -1.03 -16.70
C GLY A 134 1.12 -2.54 -16.73
N GLU A 135 1.73 -3.33 -15.86
CA GLU A 135 1.51 -4.77 -15.83
C GLU A 135 0.81 -5.21 -14.53
N ILE A 136 -0.21 -6.04 -14.65
CA ILE A 136 -0.92 -6.60 -13.50
C ILE A 136 0.00 -7.56 -12.75
N VAL A 137 0.33 -7.24 -11.50
CA VAL A 137 1.16 -8.07 -10.61
C VAL A 137 0.34 -8.77 -9.52
N SER A 138 -0.86 -8.27 -9.24
CA SER A 138 -1.82 -8.90 -8.33
C SER A 138 -3.24 -8.70 -8.85
N PHE A 139 -4.06 -9.71 -8.71
CA PHE A 139 -5.46 -9.71 -9.09
C PHE A 139 -6.27 -10.58 -8.13
N GLU A 140 -7.41 -10.09 -7.66
CA GLU A 140 -8.26 -10.76 -6.67
C GLU A 140 -7.45 -11.29 -5.47
N ASN A 141 -6.56 -10.47 -4.89
CA ASN A 141 -5.67 -10.82 -3.78
C ASN A 141 -4.68 -11.95 -4.07
N ARG A 142 -4.42 -12.25 -5.34
CA ARG A 142 -3.47 -13.28 -5.76
C ARG A 142 -2.32 -12.64 -6.53
N ALA A 143 -1.11 -12.93 -6.10
CA ALA A 143 0.08 -12.51 -6.83
C ALA A 143 0.13 -13.21 -8.19
N VAL A 144 0.34 -12.43 -9.23
CA VAL A 144 0.59 -12.94 -10.57
C VAL A 144 2.08 -13.22 -10.69
N ARG A 145 2.45 -14.49 -10.81
CA ARG A 145 3.83 -14.88 -11.01
C ARG A 145 4.20 -14.72 -12.48
N ARG A 146 5.29 -14.01 -12.71
CA ARG A 146 5.93 -13.98 -14.02
C ARG A 146 6.94 -15.09 -14.13
N ASN A 147 6.91 -15.78 -15.26
CA ASN A 147 7.97 -16.67 -15.67
C ASN A 147 8.39 -16.27 -17.09
N CYS A 148 9.68 -15.99 -17.27
CA CYS A 148 10.26 -15.64 -18.59
C CYS A 148 9.57 -14.45 -19.30
N GLY A 149 9.14 -13.44 -18.56
CA GLY A 149 8.51 -12.24 -19.13
C GLY A 149 7.05 -12.40 -19.56
N ALA A 150 6.48 -13.59 -19.43
CA ALA A 150 5.08 -13.86 -19.62
C ALA A 150 4.44 -14.29 -18.32
N GLY A 151 3.27 -13.78 -18.03
CA GLY A 151 2.55 -14.14 -16.82
C GLY A 151 1.07 -14.35 -17.11
N GLY A 152 0.48 -15.25 -16.37
CA GLY A 152 -0.94 -15.47 -16.39
C GLY A 152 -1.36 -16.28 -15.18
N TRP A 153 -2.62 -16.31 -14.94
CA TRP A 153 -3.22 -17.11 -13.89
C TRP A 153 -4.64 -17.54 -14.28
N ILE A 154 -5.10 -18.59 -13.67
CA ILE A 154 -6.47 -19.05 -13.82
C ILE A 154 -7.20 -18.69 -12.53
N SER A 155 -8.27 -17.91 -12.64
CA SER A 155 -9.08 -17.58 -11.47
C SER A 155 -9.75 -18.83 -10.91
N LYS A 156 -10.17 -18.77 -9.67
CA LYS A 156 -11.02 -19.84 -9.06
C LYS A 156 -12.32 -20.09 -9.84
N PHE A 157 -12.69 -19.19 -10.72
CA PHE A 157 -13.86 -19.30 -11.62
C PHE A 157 -13.49 -19.82 -13.01
N GLY A 158 -12.26 -20.32 -13.22
CA GLY A 158 -11.80 -20.86 -14.49
C GLY A 158 -11.42 -19.82 -15.57
N MET A 159 -11.47 -18.54 -15.25
CA MET A 159 -11.07 -17.49 -16.21
C MET A 159 -9.54 -17.40 -16.32
N VAL A 160 -9.05 -17.48 -17.55
CA VAL A 160 -7.63 -17.27 -17.87
C VAL A 160 -7.41 -15.79 -18.09
N ARG A 161 -6.40 -15.23 -17.41
CA ARG A 161 -5.95 -13.85 -17.59
C ARG A 161 -4.53 -13.81 -18.11
N LYS A 162 -4.32 -13.05 -19.17
CA LYS A 162 -3.00 -12.73 -19.70
C LYS A 162 -2.48 -11.46 -19.05
N THR A 163 -1.25 -11.49 -18.58
CA THR A 163 -0.59 -10.33 -18.01
C THR A 163 0.78 -10.17 -18.66
N GLY A 164 1.06 -8.99 -19.16
CA GLY A 164 2.34 -8.68 -19.77
C GLY A 164 2.44 -9.06 -21.26
N VAL A 165 3.62 -8.84 -21.81
CA VAL A 165 3.98 -9.10 -23.21
C VAL A 165 4.61 -10.49 -23.31
N GLY A 166 4.06 -11.38 -24.12
CA GLY A 166 4.59 -12.71 -24.34
C GLY A 166 3.52 -13.81 -24.33
N GLU A 167 3.94 -15.05 -24.53
CA GLU A 167 3.06 -16.19 -24.46
C GLU A 167 2.67 -16.53 -23.03
N LEU A 168 1.42 -16.94 -22.85
CA LEU A 168 0.87 -17.31 -21.57
C LEU A 168 1.43 -18.67 -21.14
N VAL A 169 2.25 -18.69 -20.12
CA VAL A 169 2.56 -19.93 -19.43
C VAL A 169 1.41 -20.25 -18.49
N MET A 170 0.59 -21.23 -18.85
CA MET A 170 -0.52 -21.68 -18.02
C MET A 170 0.02 -22.46 -16.82
N PHE A 171 -0.19 -21.94 -15.64
CA PHE A 171 -0.02 -22.71 -14.41
C PHE A 171 -1.36 -23.34 -14.05
N SER A 172 -1.47 -24.65 -14.20
CA SER A 172 -2.57 -25.39 -13.60
C SER A 172 -2.38 -25.40 -12.09
N TYR A 173 -3.30 -24.82 -11.36
CA TYR A 173 -3.35 -25.00 -9.91
C TYR A 173 -3.96 -26.38 -9.64
N GLN A 174 -3.11 -27.36 -9.37
CA GLN A 174 -3.59 -28.59 -8.76
C GLN A 174 -3.92 -28.32 -7.30
N LYS A 175 -5.13 -28.71 -6.92
CA LYS A 175 -5.67 -28.61 -5.55
C LYS A 175 -4.80 -29.34 -4.53
#